data_6ca48d176bdeaf8f9f2c193a9c84c15a
#
_entry.id   6ca48d176bdeaf8f9f2c193a9c84c15a
#
_cell.length_a   1.000
_cell.length_b   1.000
_cell.length_c   1.000
_cell.angle_alpha   90.00
_cell.angle_beta   90.00
_cell.angle_gamma   90.00
#
_symmetry.space_group_name_H-M   'P 1'
#
loop_
_entity.id
_entity.type
_entity.pdbx_description
1 polymer ?
#
loop_
_entity_poly.entity_id
_entity_poly.type
_entity_poly.pdbx_seq_one_letter_code
_entity_poly.pdbx_strand_id
1 'polypeptide(L)'
;IVELMEDLGALLNTYAPVAQSTFADPRVQYVADDGRRYLYANPNEKYDMIFIDPLYSFTAGHNNLYSREAMELYRSHLADGGIFCGWMNERHTIPATAASVFPYLEQFRDWVVAGNHPIEFGREYMTAGYTSYTESNAGIFADAARESLKPDVIFLEYIGDRACILEKDKETPLLTDTHPRLEYYYFFPPSKRPIRCD
;
A
#
# COMPACT_ATOMS: atom_id res chain seq x y z
N ILE A 1 -7.44 -10.67 6.68
CA ILE A 1 -7.63 -10.36 5.25
C ILE A 1 -9.10 -9.97 5.09
N VAL A 2 -9.36 -8.78 4.53
CA VAL A 2 -10.72 -8.34 4.17
C VAL A 2 -10.78 -8.25 2.65
N GLU A 3 -11.72 -8.95 2.04
CA GLU A 3 -11.82 -9.12 0.59
C GLU A 3 -13.30 -9.18 0.16
N LEU A 4 -13.64 -8.51 -0.94
CA LEU A 4 -15.01 -8.47 -1.46
C LEU A 4 -15.51 -9.83 -1.97
N MET A 5 -14.61 -10.66 -2.48
CA MET A 5 -14.97 -11.97 -3.05
C MET A 5 -15.09 -13.01 -1.93
N GLU A 6 -16.32 -13.39 -1.60
CA GLU A 6 -16.61 -14.37 -0.55
C GLU A 6 -15.89 -15.72 -0.77
N ASP A 7 -15.85 -16.19 -2.00
CA ASP A 7 -15.29 -17.50 -2.35
C ASP A 7 -13.78 -17.49 -2.66
N LEU A 8 -13.10 -16.32 -2.62
CA LEU A 8 -11.70 -16.24 -3.01
C LEU A 8 -10.81 -17.14 -2.15
N GLY A 9 -11.04 -17.18 -0.84
CA GLY A 9 -10.29 -18.05 0.06
C GLY A 9 -10.44 -19.55 -0.30
N ALA A 10 -11.65 -19.99 -0.59
CA ALA A 10 -11.93 -21.36 -1.03
C ALA A 10 -11.30 -21.67 -2.40
N LEU A 11 -11.37 -20.72 -3.32
CA LEU A 11 -10.77 -20.84 -4.65
C LEU A 11 -9.24 -20.97 -4.57
N LEU A 12 -8.58 -20.10 -3.82
CA LEU A 12 -7.15 -20.14 -3.61
C LEU A 12 -6.69 -21.42 -2.91
N ASN A 13 -7.44 -21.89 -1.93
CA ASN A 13 -7.18 -23.18 -1.28
C ASN A 13 -7.22 -24.36 -2.26
N THR A 14 -8.06 -24.28 -3.28
CA THR A 14 -8.20 -25.37 -4.26
C THR A 14 -7.07 -25.35 -5.30
N TYR A 15 -6.66 -24.17 -5.77
CA TYR A 15 -5.79 -24.02 -6.95
C TYR A 15 -4.38 -23.55 -6.64
N ALA A 16 -4.12 -23.06 -5.44
CA ALA A 16 -2.81 -22.52 -5.06
C ALA A 16 -2.28 -23.21 -3.78
N PRO A 17 -1.42 -24.23 -3.89
CA PRO A 17 -0.91 -24.97 -2.72
C PRO A 17 -0.25 -24.08 -1.66
N VAL A 18 0.40 -22.99 -2.06
CA VAL A 18 0.97 -22.01 -1.12
C VAL A 18 -0.13 -21.29 -0.34
N ALA A 19 -1.27 -20.98 -0.97
CA ALA A 19 -2.40 -20.34 -0.30
C ALA A 19 -3.08 -21.27 0.71
N GLN A 20 -3.08 -22.59 0.47
CA GLN A 20 -3.64 -23.56 1.43
C GLN A 20 -3.01 -23.45 2.82
N SER A 21 -1.69 -23.32 2.88
CA SER A 21 -0.97 -23.17 4.16
C SER A 21 -1.28 -21.84 4.82
N THR A 22 -1.46 -20.77 4.04
CA THR A 22 -1.79 -19.43 4.55
C THR A 22 -3.18 -19.38 5.15
N PHE A 23 -4.21 -19.85 4.44
CA PHE A 23 -5.58 -19.80 4.92
C PHE A 23 -5.90 -20.86 6.00
N ALA A 24 -5.06 -21.90 6.11
CA ALA A 24 -5.15 -22.88 7.19
C ALA A 24 -4.44 -22.42 8.48
N ASP A 25 -3.63 -21.37 8.42
CA ASP A 25 -2.94 -20.83 9.60
C ASP A 25 -3.98 -20.17 10.54
N PRO A 26 -4.06 -20.57 11.82
CA PRO A 26 -5.04 -20.01 12.76
C PRO A 26 -4.84 -18.52 13.05
N ARG A 27 -3.72 -17.94 12.67
CA ARG A 27 -3.45 -16.49 12.78
C ARG A 27 -4.09 -15.71 11.64
N VAL A 28 -4.52 -16.36 10.56
CA VAL A 28 -5.13 -15.72 9.40
C VAL A 28 -6.65 -15.77 9.52
N GLN A 29 -7.25 -14.61 9.58
CA GLN A 29 -8.70 -14.45 9.53
C GLN A 29 -9.09 -13.89 8.16
N TYR A 30 -10.03 -14.57 7.50
CA TYR A 30 -10.63 -14.10 6.25
C TYR A 30 -12.03 -13.54 6.52
N VAL A 31 -12.29 -12.34 6.02
CA VAL A 31 -13.57 -11.65 6.16
C VAL A 31 -14.05 -11.22 4.77
N ALA A 32 -15.21 -11.73 4.36
CA ALA A 32 -15.85 -11.33 3.11
C ALA A 32 -16.58 -10.00 3.32
N ASP A 33 -15.94 -8.89 3.01
CA ASP A 33 -16.49 -7.54 3.18
C ASP A 33 -15.72 -6.50 2.33
N ASP A 34 -16.33 -5.31 2.18
CA ASP A 34 -15.61 -4.12 1.74
C ASP A 34 -14.69 -3.61 2.85
N GLY A 35 -13.41 -3.36 2.53
CA GLY A 35 -12.40 -2.97 3.52
C GLY A 35 -12.75 -1.70 4.29
N ARG A 36 -13.34 -0.69 3.63
CA ARG A 36 -13.75 0.55 4.31
C ARG A 36 -14.97 0.31 5.20
N ARG A 37 -15.96 -0.47 4.70
CA ARG A 37 -17.13 -0.85 5.49
C ARG A 37 -16.72 -1.60 6.74
N TYR A 38 -15.78 -2.52 6.62
CA TYR A 38 -15.24 -3.27 7.74
C TYR A 38 -14.60 -2.35 8.80
N LEU A 39 -13.77 -1.39 8.39
CA LEU A 39 -13.17 -0.43 9.31
C LEU A 39 -14.22 0.46 9.98
N TYR A 40 -15.21 0.95 9.24
CA TYR A 40 -16.31 1.73 9.84
C TYR A 40 -17.12 0.93 10.87
N ALA A 41 -17.31 -0.37 10.63
CA ALA A 41 -18.03 -1.25 11.56
C ALA A 41 -17.21 -1.57 12.83
N ASN A 42 -15.87 -1.41 12.77
CA ASN A 42 -14.95 -1.75 13.85
C ASN A 42 -14.10 -0.53 14.30
N PRO A 43 -14.72 0.59 14.74
CA PRO A 43 -14.01 1.87 14.92
C PRO A 43 -12.96 1.86 16.03
N ASN A 44 -12.97 0.87 16.93
CA ASN A 44 -12.01 0.76 18.03
C ASN A 44 -10.84 -0.16 17.72
N GLU A 45 -10.87 -0.89 16.61
CA GLU A 45 -9.77 -1.76 16.23
C GLU A 45 -8.58 -0.95 15.71
N LYS A 46 -7.38 -1.39 16.10
CA LYS A 46 -6.11 -0.79 15.72
C LYS A 46 -5.20 -1.85 15.11
N TYR A 47 -4.46 -1.45 14.09
CA TYR A 47 -3.60 -2.33 13.32
C TYR A 47 -2.17 -1.81 13.27
N ASP A 48 -1.20 -2.71 13.43
CA ASP A 48 0.22 -2.39 13.25
C ASP A 48 0.53 -2.12 11.78
N MET A 49 -0.26 -2.72 10.88
CA MET A 49 -0.14 -2.47 9.45
C MET A 49 -1.51 -2.55 8.76
N ILE A 50 -1.80 -1.55 7.94
CA ILE A 50 -2.89 -1.60 6.97
C ILE A 50 -2.26 -1.64 5.59
N PHE A 51 -2.50 -2.73 4.87
CA PHE A 51 -1.94 -2.98 3.54
C PHE A 51 -3.04 -3.03 2.49
N ILE A 52 -2.91 -2.26 1.41
CA ILE A 52 -3.83 -2.31 0.27
C ILE A 52 -3.06 -2.54 -1.03
N ASP A 53 -3.52 -3.52 -1.79
CA ASP A 53 -2.92 -3.93 -3.06
C ASP A 53 -4.00 -4.29 -4.10
N PRO A 54 -4.78 -3.32 -4.58
CA PRO A 54 -5.71 -3.56 -5.67
C PRO A 54 -4.94 -3.69 -6.99
N LEU A 55 -5.37 -4.60 -7.84
CA LEU A 55 -4.71 -4.89 -9.13
C LEU A 55 -4.44 -3.65 -9.98
N TYR A 56 -5.41 -2.72 -10.05
CA TYR A 56 -5.27 -1.47 -10.82
C TYR A 56 -6.08 -0.36 -10.17
N SER A 57 -5.43 0.77 -9.91
CA SER A 57 -6.07 1.93 -9.27
C SER A 57 -7.12 2.65 -10.13
N PHE A 58 -7.15 2.38 -11.44
CA PHE A 58 -8.06 3.05 -12.40
C PHE A 58 -9.33 2.24 -12.70
N THR A 59 -9.57 1.11 -12.04
CA THR A 59 -10.82 0.37 -12.19
C THR A 59 -11.93 0.97 -11.33
N ALA A 60 -13.18 0.75 -11.73
CA ALA A 60 -14.34 1.31 -11.04
C ALA A 60 -14.36 0.93 -9.56
N GLY A 61 -14.60 1.91 -8.71
CA GLY A 61 -14.61 1.75 -7.25
C GLY A 61 -13.24 1.87 -6.57
N HIS A 62 -12.13 1.75 -7.28
CA HIS A 62 -10.80 1.80 -6.67
C HIS A 62 -10.40 3.19 -6.15
N ASN A 63 -10.98 4.26 -6.72
CA ASN A 63 -10.80 5.60 -6.16
C ASN A 63 -11.15 5.66 -4.67
N ASN A 64 -12.17 4.91 -4.27
CA ASN A 64 -12.62 4.86 -2.87
C ASN A 64 -11.56 4.30 -1.91
N LEU A 65 -10.62 3.50 -2.41
CA LEU A 65 -9.49 2.99 -1.61
C LEU A 65 -8.38 4.02 -1.42
N TYR A 66 -8.31 5.03 -2.29
CA TYR A 66 -7.23 6.03 -2.29
C TYR A 66 -7.72 7.45 -2.03
N SER A 67 -9.02 7.64 -1.80
CA SER A 67 -9.58 8.95 -1.47
C SER A 67 -9.01 9.48 -0.14
N ARG A 68 -9.07 10.78 0.03
CA ARG A 68 -8.67 11.44 1.28
C ARG A 68 -9.41 10.85 2.48
N GLU A 69 -10.70 10.61 2.32
CA GLU A 69 -11.57 10.04 3.35
C GLU A 69 -11.13 8.61 3.71
N ALA A 70 -10.70 7.82 2.73
CA ALA A 70 -10.13 6.50 2.97
C ALA A 70 -8.79 6.60 3.73
N MET A 71 -7.90 7.50 3.31
CA MET A 71 -6.62 7.71 3.99
C MET A 71 -6.80 8.18 5.44
N GLU A 72 -7.77 9.06 5.70
CA GLU A 72 -8.14 9.50 7.06
C GLU A 72 -8.66 8.32 7.90
N LEU A 73 -9.48 7.46 7.32
CA LEU A 73 -9.99 6.25 7.95
C LEU A 73 -8.83 5.28 8.29
N TYR A 74 -7.95 4.98 7.35
CA TYR A 74 -6.78 4.12 7.59
C TYR A 74 -5.90 4.70 8.70
N ARG A 75 -5.57 5.99 8.60
CA ARG A 75 -4.77 6.66 9.62
C ARG A 75 -5.39 6.56 11.01
N SER A 76 -6.72 6.69 11.13
CA SER A 76 -7.43 6.59 12.39
C SER A 76 -7.40 5.18 12.99
N HIS A 77 -7.18 4.14 12.18
CA HIS A 77 -7.10 2.74 12.60
C HIS A 77 -5.66 2.21 12.78
N LEU A 78 -4.64 3.04 12.57
CA LEU A 78 -3.28 2.64 12.91
C LEU A 78 -3.08 2.59 14.44
N ALA A 79 -2.41 1.55 14.88
CA ALA A 79 -1.85 1.46 16.24
C ALA A 79 -0.75 2.50 16.43
N ASP A 80 -0.26 2.67 17.67
CA ASP A 80 0.92 3.47 17.93
C ASP A 80 2.14 2.84 17.23
N GLY A 81 2.82 3.62 16.39
CA GLY A 81 3.89 3.11 15.51
C GLY A 81 3.42 2.30 14.30
N GLY A 82 2.11 2.13 14.11
CA GLY A 82 1.57 1.41 12.96
C GLY A 82 1.77 2.15 11.63
N ILE A 83 1.81 1.41 10.52
CA ILE A 83 2.04 1.92 9.17
C ILE A 83 0.90 1.57 8.22
N PHE A 84 0.66 2.47 7.28
CA PHE A 84 -0.12 2.22 6.07
C PHE A 84 0.84 1.91 4.93
N CYS A 85 0.54 0.88 4.13
CA CYS A 85 1.28 0.56 2.94
C CYS A 85 0.29 0.34 1.78
N GLY A 86 0.42 1.14 0.73
CA GLY A 86 -0.46 1.08 -0.44
C GLY A 86 0.31 0.88 -1.73
N TRP A 87 -0.06 -0.17 -2.49
CA TRP A 87 0.40 -0.31 -3.86
C TRP A 87 -0.30 0.69 -4.77
N MET A 88 0.41 1.21 -5.76
CA MET A 88 -0.14 2.19 -6.69
C MET A 88 0.50 2.08 -8.08
N ASN A 89 -0.27 2.27 -9.11
CA ASN A 89 0.22 2.48 -10.48
C ASN A 89 0.07 3.93 -10.96
N GLU A 90 -0.46 4.81 -10.10
CA GLU A 90 -0.54 6.25 -10.31
C GLU A 90 0.37 6.96 -9.28
N ARG A 91 1.37 7.72 -9.76
CA ARG A 91 2.53 8.15 -8.99
C ARG A 91 2.52 9.62 -8.57
N HIS A 92 1.41 10.30 -8.77
CA HIS A 92 1.25 11.71 -8.42
C HIS A 92 0.05 11.94 -7.50
N THR A 93 -1.15 11.57 -7.94
CA THR A 93 -2.39 11.88 -7.25
C THR A 93 -2.57 11.05 -5.99
N ILE A 94 -2.23 9.75 -6.03
CA ILE A 94 -2.30 8.87 -4.84
C ILE A 94 -1.30 9.31 -3.78
N PRO A 95 0.01 9.49 -4.09
CA PRO A 95 0.98 9.97 -3.10
C PRO A 95 0.64 11.36 -2.55
N ALA A 96 0.19 12.30 -3.40
CA ALA A 96 -0.22 13.63 -2.96
C ALA A 96 -1.41 13.57 -2.00
N THR A 97 -2.39 12.69 -2.28
CA THR A 97 -3.54 12.49 -1.39
C THR A 97 -3.09 11.90 -0.04
N ALA A 98 -2.25 10.87 -0.04
CA ALA A 98 -1.72 10.30 1.18
C ALA A 98 -0.87 11.32 1.97
N ALA A 99 0.01 12.09 1.29
CA ALA A 99 0.84 13.13 1.92
C ALA A 99 0.00 14.28 2.53
N SER A 100 -1.20 14.53 2.02
CA SER A 100 -2.12 15.52 2.60
C SER A 100 -2.71 15.07 3.96
N VAL A 101 -2.73 13.76 4.22
CA VAL A 101 -3.34 13.17 5.42
C VAL A 101 -2.29 12.71 6.43
N PHE A 102 -1.28 11.95 5.99
CA PHE A 102 -0.28 11.38 6.88
C PHE A 102 0.84 12.38 7.17
N PRO A 103 1.29 12.51 8.45
CA PRO A 103 2.40 13.39 8.82
C PRO A 103 3.76 12.87 8.34
N TYR A 104 3.90 11.57 8.18
CA TYR A 104 5.12 10.92 7.67
C TYR A 104 4.76 10.02 6.50
N LEU A 105 5.55 10.08 5.43
CA LEU A 105 5.33 9.33 4.21
C LEU A 105 6.64 9.18 3.45
N GLU A 106 6.84 7.97 2.91
CA GLU A 106 7.91 7.61 1.99
C GLU A 106 7.30 7.04 0.71
N GLN A 107 7.68 7.57 -0.44
CA GLN A 107 7.25 7.09 -1.74
C GLN A 107 8.35 6.28 -2.43
N PHE A 108 7.98 5.10 -2.87
CA PHE A 108 8.70 4.29 -3.84
C PHE A 108 7.99 4.34 -5.18
N ARG A 109 8.59 3.74 -6.23
CA ARG A 109 8.00 3.78 -7.57
C ARG A 109 6.53 3.36 -7.61
N ASP A 110 6.22 2.22 -6.99
CA ASP A 110 4.89 1.61 -7.04
C ASP A 110 4.26 1.44 -5.64
N TRP A 111 4.88 2.07 -4.60
CA TRP A 111 4.43 1.96 -3.21
C TRP A 111 4.48 3.29 -2.49
N VAL A 112 3.52 3.47 -1.62
CA VAL A 112 3.53 4.50 -0.59
C VAL A 112 3.51 3.83 0.78
N VAL A 113 4.41 4.24 1.66
CA VAL A 113 4.43 3.85 3.07
C VAL A 113 4.20 5.11 3.89
N ALA A 114 3.22 5.10 4.79
CA ALA A 114 2.85 6.27 5.56
C ALA A 114 2.47 5.92 7.01
N GLY A 115 2.59 6.88 7.92
CA GLY A 115 2.29 6.64 9.34
C GLY A 115 2.12 7.91 10.15
N ASN A 116 1.81 7.73 11.44
CA ASN A 116 1.69 8.80 12.43
C ASN A 116 3.04 9.20 13.05
N HIS A 117 4.06 8.38 12.90
CA HIS A 117 5.41 8.55 13.43
C HIS A 117 6.44 8.51 12.30
N PRO A 118 7.67 9.01 12.51
CA PRO A 118 8.75 8.86 11.56
C PRO A 118 8.93 7.40 11.15
N ILE A 119 9.06 7.17 9.85
CA ILE A 119 9.28 5.83 9.31
C ILE A 119 10.79 5.59 9.29
N GLU A 120 11.23 4.60 10.04
CA GLU A 120 12.62 4.20 9.99
C GLU A 120 12.90 3.50 8.67
N PHE A 121 13.59 4.23 7.81
CA PHE A 121 13.93 3.81 6.47
C PHE A 121 15.42 4.04 6.24
N GLY A 122 16.19 3.01 6.43
CA GLY A 122 17.64 3.06 6.24
C GLY A 122 18.17 1.80 5.57
N ARG A 123 19.25 1.95 4.78
CA ARG A 123 19.88 0.83 4.07
C ARG A 123 20.27 -0.32 5.02
N GLU A 124 20.82 0.02 6.16
CA GLU A 124 21.23 -0.98 7.16
C GLU A 124 20.05 -1.75 7.72
N TYR A 125 18.97 -1.05 8.11
CA TYR A 125 17.73 -1.65 8.59
C TYR A 125 17.10 -2.57 7.55
N MET A 126 16.99 -2.11 6.31
CA MET A 126 16.43 -2.90 5.21
C MET A 126 17.31 -4.11 4.87
N THR A 127 18.64 -3.98 4.96
CA THR A 127 19.57 -5.10 4.73
C THR A 127 19.38 -6.17 5.81
N ALA A 128 19.26 -5.78 7.07
CA ALA A 128 19.02 -6.72 8.17
C ALA A 128 17.67 -7.44 8.00
N GLY A 129 16.61 -6.70 7.66
CA GLY A 129 15.29 -7.26 7.37
C GLY A 129 15.31 -8.22 6.18
N TYR A 130 15.95 -7.85 5.08
CA TYR A 130 16.12 -8.70 3.91
C TYR A 130 16.83 -10.01 4.24
N THR A 131 17.95 -9.94 4.97
CA THR A 131 18.73 -11.11 5.35
C THR A 131 17.89 -12.05 6.21
N SER A 132 17.27 -11.53 7.27
CA SER A 132 16.40 -12.34 8.15
C SER A 132 15.23 -12.97 7.39
N TYR A 133 14.57 -12.21 6.51
CA TYR A 133 13.45 -12.70 5.72
C TYR A 133 13.85 -13.80 4.74
N THR A 134 14.96 -13.62 4.01
CA THR A 134 15.43 -14.59 3.00
C THR A 134 15.95 -15.85 3.63
N GLU A 135 16.61 -15.77 4.80
CA GLU A 135 17.06 -16.95 5.56
C GLU A 135 15.85 -17.75 6.08
N SER A 136 14.86 -17.07 6.65
CA SER A 136 13.65 -17.71 7.20
C SER A 136 12.76 -18.35 6.13
N ASN A 137 12.84 -17.88 4.90
CA ASN A 137 12.01 -18.32 3.77
C ASN A 137 12.84 -18.98 2.65
N ALA A 138 13.99 -19.56 3.00
CA ALA A 138 14.84 -20.27 2.06
C ALA A 138 14.06 -21.41 1.36
N GLY A 139 13.97 -21.36 0.03
CA GLY A 139 13.25 -22.33 -0.79
C GLY A 139 11.82 -21.94 -1.21
N ILE A 140 11.22 -20.88 -0.63
CA ILE A 140 9.88 -20.43 -1.00
C ILE A 140 9.92 -19.55 -2.26
N PHE A 141 10.96 -18.72 -2.41
CA PHE A 141 11.07 -17.78 -3.52
C PHE A 141 12.10 -18.24 -4.56
N ALA A 142 11.75 -18.06 -5.83
CA ALA A 142 12.71 -18.16 -6.91
C ALA A 142 13.83 -17.11 -6.77
N ASP A 143 15.03 -17.41 -7.28
CA ASP A 143 16.18 -16.51 -7.17
C ASP A 143 15.91 -15.11 -7.74
N ALA A 144 15.11 -15.01 -8.80
CA ALA A 144 14.70 -13.73 -9.38
C ALA A 144 13.89 -12.86 -8.39
N ALA A 145 13.01 -13.47 -7.59
CA ALA A 145 12.23 -12.76 -6.59
C ALA A 145 13.13 -12.28 -5.43
N ARG A 146 14.12 -13.08 -5.03
CA ARG A 146 15.12 -12.70 -4.03
C ARG A 146 15.95 -11.50 -4.50
N GLU A 147 16.34 -11.51 -5.77
CA GLU A 147 17.13 -10.43 -6.37
C GLU A 147 16.37 -9.10 -6.32
N SER A 148 15.06 -9.10 -6.64
CA SER A 148 14.23 -7.90 -6.63
C SER A 148 13.97 -7.32 -5.22
N LEU A 149 14.12 -8.13 -4.19
CA LEU A 149 13.95 -7.71 -2.79
C LEU A 149 15.23 -7.15 -2.16
N LYS A 150 16.37 -7.19 -2.86
CA LYS A 150 17.62 -6.65 -2.33
C LYS A 150 17.46 -5.15 -2.00
N PRO A 151 18.00 -4.70 -0.86
CA PRO A 151 17.92 -3.31 -0.44
C PRO A 151 18.37 -2.33 -1.52
N ASP A 152 19.45 -2.63 -2.24
CA ASP A 152 19.96 -1.78 -3.32
C ASP A 152 18.93 -1.60 -4.45
N VAL A 153 18.19 -2.63 -4.81
CA VAL A 153 17.12 -2.57 -5.84
C VAL A 153 15.96 -1.71 -5.33
N ILE A 154 15.55 -1.91 -4.08
CA ILE A 154 14.47 -1.13 -3.47
C ILE A 154 14.87 0.36 -3.37
N PHE A 155 16.10 0.67 -2.98
CA PHE A 155 16.59 2.06 -2.94
C PHE A 155 16.65 2.72 -4.31
N LEU A 156 16.87 1.98 -5.39
CA LEU A 156 16.78 2.53 -6.75
C LEU A 156 15.35 2.96 -7.12
N GLU A 157 14.35 2.44 -6.44
CA GLU A 157 12.94 2.78 -6.64
C GLU A 157 12.44 3.88 -5.70
N TYR A 158 13.26 4.32 -4.74
CA TYR A 158 12.92 5.41 -3.83
C TYR A 158 12.76 6.73 -4.58
N ILE A 159 11.68 7.44 -4.29
CA ILE A 159 11.31 8.69 -4.95
C ILE A 159 11.53 9.87 -4.02
N GLY A 160 11.05 9.80 -2.80
CA GLY A 160 11.18 10.86 -1.84
C GLY A 160 10.22 10.75 -0.65
N ASP A 161 10.44 11.62 0.32
CA ASP A 161 9.64 11.75 1.51
C ASP A 161 8.39 12.62 1.29
N ARG A 162 7.62 12.80 2.35
CA ARG A 162 6.41 13.64 2.36
C ARG A 162 6.67 15.07 1.87
N ALA A 163 7.77 15.70 2.29
CA ALA A 163 8.04 17.09 1.93
C ALA A 163 8.28 17.22 0.43
N CYS A 164 9.05 16.28 -0.13
CA CYS A 164 9.26 16.15 -1.56
C CYS A 164 7.93 16.01 -2.32
N ILE A 165 7.07 15.11 -1.89
CA ILE A 165 5.79 14.85 -2.57
C ILE A 165 4.89 16.08 -2.56
N LEU A 166 4.79 16.77 -1.43
CA LEU A 166 3.98 17.98 -1.31
C LEU A 166 4.49 19.12 -2.21
N GLU A 167 5.81 19.26 -2.40
CA GLU A 167 6.36 20.28 -3.30
C GLU A 167 6.21 19.87 -4.77
N LYS A 168 6.58 18.64 -5.10
CA LYS A 168 6.52 18.10 -6.47
C LYS A 168 5.08 18.10 -7.02
N ASP A 169 4.13 17.74 -6.20
CA ASP A 169 2.74 17.52 -6.57
C ASP A 169 1.77 18.57 -6.00
N LYS A 170 2.27 19.76 -5.62
CA LYS A 170 1.49 20.85 -4.99
C LYS A 170 0.26 21.32 -5.78
N GLU A 171 0.30 21.17 -7.10
CA GLU A 171 -0.83 21.50 -7.98
C GLU A 171 -1.66 20.26 -8.37
N THR A 172 -1.30 19.10 -7.87
CA THR A 172 -2.02 17.86 -8.19
C THR A 172 -3.33 17.82 -7.41
N PRO A 173 -4.47 17.65 -8.08
CA PRO A 173 -5.75 17.54 -7.40
C PRO A 173 -5.82 16.29 -6.55
N LEU A 174 -6.26 16.43 -5.30
CA LEU A 174 -6.44 15.31 -4.39
C LEU A 174 -7.64 14.44 -4.78
N LEU A 175 -7.55 13.16 -4.45
CA LEU A 175 -8.65 12.22 -4.57
C LEU A 175 -9.63 12.40 -3.41
N THR A 176 -10.92 12.42 -3.72
CA THR A 176 -11.98 12.42 -2.72
C THR A 176 -13.08 11.45 -3.14
N ASP A 177 -13.95 11.06 -2.23
CA ASP A 177 -15.09 10.18 -2.52
C ASP A 177 -16.05 10.82 -3.55
N THR A 178 -16.10 12.14 -3.60
CA THR A 178 -16.97 12.87 -4.51
C THR A 178 -16.33 13.20 -5.87
N HIS A 179 -15.02 12.98 -6.02
CA HIS A 179 -14.28 13.23 -7.25
C HIS A 179 -13.38 12.04 -7.60
N PRO A 180 -13.94 10.97 -8.17
CA PRO A 180 -13.25 9.69 -8.43
C PRO A 180 -12.35 9.78 -9.66
N ARG A 181 -11.28 10.56 -9.60
CA ARG A 181 -10.37 10.85 -10.73
C ARG A 181 -9.63 9.63 -11.24
N LEU A 182 -9.32 8.66 -10.40
CA LEU A 182 -8.63 7.44 -10.83
C LEU A 182 -9.45 6.63 -11.83
N GLU A 183 -10.76 6.63 -11.69
CA GLU A 183 -11.67 5.90 -12.58
C GLU A 183 -11.73 6.49 -13.98
N TYR A 184 -11.26 7.73 -14.15
CA TYR A 184 -11.17 8.45 -15.42
C TYR A 184 -9.72 8.59 -15.92
N TYR A 185 -8.79 7.77 -15.42
CA TYR A 185 -7.37 7.84 -15.71
C TYR A 185 -7.04 7.86 -17.21
N TYR A 186 -7.77 7.08 -18.02
CA TYR A 186 -7.59 7.06 -19.47
C TYR A 186 -8.04 8.34 -20.17
N PHE A 187 -8.91 9.14 -19.56
CA PHE A 187 -9.37 10.41 -20.11
C PHE A 187 -8.45 11.58 -19.69
N PHE A 188 -7.68 11.39 -18.62
CA PHE A 188 -6.71 12.35 -18.11
C PHE A 188 -5.33 11.70 -18.14
N PRO A 189 -4.55 11.92 -19.24
CA PRO A 189 -3.25 11.29 -19.36
C PRO A 189 -2.37 11.64 -18.16
N PRO A 190 -1.48 10.72 -17.75
CA PRO A 190 -0.59 10.92 -16.61
C PRO A 190 0.21 12.21 -16.79
N SER A 191 0.43 12.88 -15.68
CA SER A 191 1.27 14.08 -15.64
C SER A 191 2.63 13.78 -16.29
N LYS A 192 3.14 14.73 -17.10
CA LYS A 192 4.50 14.70 -17.63
C LYS A 192 5.54 15.19 -16.60
N ARG A 193 5.12 15.44 -15.35
CA ARG A 193 5.99 15.92 -14.28
C ARG A 193 7.03 14.86 -13.92
N PRO A 194 8.21 15.29 -13.44
CA PRO A 194 9.21 14.37 -12.90
C PRO A 194 8.61 13.53 -11.79
N ILE A 195 8.97 12.26 -11.75
CA ILE A 195 8.50 11.34 -10.69
C ILE A 195 9.36 11.51 -9.44
N ARG A 196 10.66 11.78 -9.63
CA ARG A 196 11.63 11.94 -8.52
C ARG A 196 11.75 13.39 -8.08
N CYS A 197 12.12 13.57 -6.83
CA CYS A 197 12.62 14.81 -6.31
C CYS A 197 14.11 14.93 -6.66
N ASP A 198 14.51 16.10 -7.13
CA ASP A 198 15.91 16.46 -7.37
C ASP A 198 16.61 16.81 -6.06
#